data_515bf46aef09429c4345424141f6ee38
#
_entry.id   515bf46aef09429c4345424141f6ee38
#
_cell.length_a   1.000
_cell.length_b   1.000
_cell.length_c   1.000
_cell.angle_alpha   90.00
_cell.angle_beta   90.00
_cell.angle_gamma   90.00
#
_symmetry.space_group_name_H-M   'P 1'
#
loop_
_entity.id
_entity.type
_entity.pdbx_description
1 polymer ?
#
loop_
_entity_poly.entity_id
_entity_poly.type
_entity_poly.pdbx_seq_one_letter_code
_entity_poly.pdbx_strand_id
1 'polypeptide(L)'
;MNTFKTIALLLVGTVSSLMLMGCGEIDTGTETSAWEKETATIVPEEPETEIILGDIGGASTLQEAVADFNGKNNGITIIIHDYYEENISDGISRLYDDILTGKGPDIISFSTDEMDVEVLREKGAIENLIPYLEKSDVIGEEDIVDSAYQVLTADGGLYMLPTNFVLYTLITKEKWCSNKENFTFEEALRAVRECEEDPMISRDLFLQEGAICGGYSGETEDNRLEQYIKIAEQLPQQAMFQTNDLLMREGKIPFNLECIGDMQQYLYKKSVWGEDAVYTGFPGAEGKGRIFIFDNCFAINSQSTHKEEAWKFVESYFTEEGQKTIAPNWNFSILQDVLDQQLSDSRKQEYYQTSDGKREKLPILTYEIGSTYENVYAAQDEDIQDVREMINNTKVMQRSDLPLIGITQAEALYYFNGEKSIEETAAAIRNKIDEMPNAKNAQPDMDVIINIGDFSVSLYAVSYTHLRAHETRRHL
;
A
#
# COMPACT_ATOMS: atom_id res chain seq x y z
N MET A 1 40.67 -8.57 26.30
CA MET A 1 40.62 -9.49 27.45
C MET A 1 39.31 -9.24 28.17
N ASN A 2 38.48 -10.17 28.12
CA ASN A 2 37.22 -10.50 28.77
C ASN A 2 36.06 -10.77 27.83
N THR A 3 35.90 -12.02 27.65
CA THR A 3 34.80 -12.81 27.08
C THR A 3 33.55 -12.70 27.92
N PHE A 4 32.38 -12.53 27.27
CA PHE A 4 31.09 -12.91 27.84
C PHE A 4 30.39 -13.95 26.96
N LYS A 5 30.07 -15.06 27.64
CA LYS A 5 29.58 -16.30 27.05
C LYS A 5 28.06 -16.21 26.78
N THR A 6 27.71 -16.71 25.64
CA THR A 6 26.37 -17.12 25.21
C THR A 6 25.82 -18.22 26.12
N ILE A 7 24.57 -18.10 26.57
CA ILE A 7 23.78 -19.20 27.15
C ILE A 7 22.53 -19.37 26.29
N ALA A 8 22.54 -20.46 25.51
CA ALA A 8 21.35 -20.98 24.82
C ALA A 8 20.62 -21.93 25.78
N LEU A 9 19.34 -21.69 26.01
CA LEU A 9 18.45 -22.62 26.75
C LEU A 9 17.59 -23.36 25.75
N LEU A 10 17.94 -24.63 25.51
CA LEU A 10 17.11 -25.62 24.82
C LEU A 10 16.08 -26.18 25.83
N LEU A 11 14.81 -26.03 25.55
CA LEU A 11 13.72 -26.75 26.24
C LEU A 11 13.21 -27.85 25.30
N VAL A 12 13.61 -29.09 25.56
CA VAL A 12 13.09 -30.31 24.97
C VAL A 12 11.95 -30.79 25.86
N GLY A 13 10.72 -30.73 25.35
CA GLY A 13 9.54 -31.32 25.99
C GLY A 13 9.27 -32.70 25.43
N THR A 14 9.58 -33.76 26.20
CA THR A 14 9.23 -35.13 25.92
C THR A 14 7.80 -35.43 26.37
N VAL A 15 6.96 -35.83 25.43
CA VAL A 15 5.62 -36.42 25.74
C VAL A 15 5.78 -37.94 25.90
N SER A 16 5.58 -38.40 27.14
CA SER A 16 5.57 -39.81 27.47
C SER A 16 4.16 -40.39 27.29
N SER A 17 4.06 -41.38 26.42
CA SER A 17 2.87 -42.22 26.28
C SER A 17 2.77 -43.20 27.46
N LEU A 18 1.68 -43.15 28.23
CA LEU A 18 1.33 -44.22 29.17
C LEU A 18 0.31 -45.14 28.51
N MET A 19 0.76 -46.36 28.21
CA MET A 19 -0.13 -47.52 28.01
C MET A 19 -0.52 -48.09 29.37
N LEU A 20 -1.80 -48.21 29.63
CA LEU A 20 -2.33 -49.06 30.70
C LEU A 20 -3.06 -50.21 30.07
N MET A 21 -2.44 -51.39 30.18
CA MET A 21 -3.11 -52.68 30.00
C MET A 21 -3.97 -53.00 31.23
N GLY A 22 -5.23 -53.27 31.00
CA GLY A 22 -6.13 -53.87 31.99
C GLY A 22 -6.75 -55.13 31.38
N CYS A 23 -6.32 -56.30 31.85
CA CYS A 23 -6.99 -57.56 31.62
C CYS A 23 -8.20 -57.66 32.57
N GLY A 24 -9.34 -58.10 32.02
CA GLY A 24 -10.52 -58.48 32.78
C GLY A 24 -11.35 -59.48 31.96
N GLU A 25 -11.58 -60.66 32.54
CA GLU A 25 -12.16 -61.86 31.96
C GLU A 25 -13.67 -61.77 31.66
N ILE A 26 -14.01 -62.30 30.54
CA ILE A 26 -15.14 -63.12 30.03
C ILE A 26 -16.35 -63.28 30.98
N ASP A 27 -17.50 -62.83 30.52
CA ASP A 27 -18.77 -63.49 30.80
C ASP A 27 -19.63 -63.60 29.54
N THR A 28 -20.08 -64.82 29.26
CA THR A 28 -20.83 -65.25 28.08
C THR A 28 -22.31 -65.01 28.31
N GLY A 29 -22.88 -64.08 27.58
CA GLY A 29 -24.32 -63.91 27.51
C GLY A 29 -24.73 -63.61 26.04
N THR A 30 -25.32 -64.62 25.44
CA THR A 30 -25.94 -64.57 24.12
C THR A 30 -27.19 -63.71 24.14
N GLU A 31 -27.15 -62.55 23.49
CA GLU A 31 -28.33 -61.89 22.94
C GLU A 31 -28.03 -61.34 21.55
N THR A 32 -28.68 -61.98 20.57
CA THR A 32 -28.72 -61.52 19.16
C THR A 32 -29.58 -60.26 19.02
N SER A 33 -28.94 -59.15 18.91
CA SER A 33 -29.59 -57.94 18.34
C SER A 33 -28.98 -57.62 16.98
N ALA A 34 -29.84 -57.68 15.98
CA ALA A 34 -29.51 -57.29 14.61
C ALA A 34 -29.10 -55.81 14.58
N TRP A 35 -27.81 -55.57 14.38
CA TRP A 35 -27.32 -54.22 13.99
C TRP A 35 -27.50 -54.14 12.48
N GLU A 36 -28.50 -53.37 12.04
CA GLU A 36 -28.52 -52.82 10.68
C GLU A 36 -27.23 -52.02 10.51
N LYS A 37 -26.35 -52.52 9.65
CA LYS A 37 -25.24 -51.70 9.14
C LYS A 37 -25.89 -50.61 8.29
N GLU A 38 -26.05 -49.40 8.86
CA GLU A 38 -26.08 -48.20 8.04
C GLU A 38 -24.77 -48.18 7.26
N THR A 39 -24.83 -48.57 6.01
CA THR A 39 -23.82 -48.24 5.02
C THR A 39 -23.89 -46.73 4.87
N ALA A 40 -23.02 -46.02 5.59
CA ALA A 40 -22.74 -44.62 5.27
C ALA A 40 -22.38 -44.58 3.78
N THR A 41 -23.26 -44.04 2.99
CA THR A 41 -22.98 -43.74 1.59
C THR A 41 -21.82 -42.72 1.65
N ILE A 42 -20.60 -43.20 1.35
CA ILE A 42 -19.48 -42.28 1.10
C ILE A 42 -19.93 -41.52 -0.15
N VAL A 43 -20.44 -40.29 0.06
CA VAL A 43 -20.58 -39.32 -1.02
C VAL A 43 -19.14 -39.09 -1.46
N PRO A 44 -18.80 -39.33 -2.75
CA PRO A 44 -17.47 -38.96 -3.22
C PRO A 44 -17.29 -37.47 -2.93
N GLU A 45 -16.26 -37.09 -2.16
CA GLU A 45 -15.83 -35.72 -2.10
C GLU A 45 -15.59 -35.29 -3.54
N GLU A 46 -16.24 -34.20 -3.97
CA GLU A 46 -15.94 -33.61 -5.26
C GLU A 46 -14.44 -33.26 -5.25
N PRO A 47 -13.73 -33.44 -6.36
CA PRO A 47 -12.31 -33.14 -6.40
C PRO A 47 -12.12 -31.65 -6.04
N GLU A 48 -11.30 -31.41 -5.03
CA GLU A 48 -10.95 -30.10 -4.56
C GLU A 48 -10.20 -29.33 -5.67
N THR A 49 -10.67 -28.12 -6.00
CA THR A 49 -10.00 -27.27 -7.00
C THR A 49 -8.88 -26.50 -6.32
N GLU A 50 -7.65 -26.73 -6.74
CA GLU A 50 -6.49 -25.99 -6.27
C GLU A 50 -6.34 -24.69 -7.08
N ILE A 51 -6.22 -23.56 -6.39
CA ILE A 51 -5.97 -22.23 -6.94
C ILE A 51 -4.63 -21.73 -6.44
N ILE A 52 -3.75 -21.38 -7.36
CA ILE A 52 -2.44 -20.84 -7.03
C ILE A 52 -2.55 -19.32 -6.90
N LEU A 53 -2.18 -18.79 -5.73
CA LEU A 53 -2.09 -17.37 -5.46
C LEU A 53 -0.60 -16.99 -5.39
N GLY A 54 -0.14 -16.16 -6.33
CA GLY A 54 1.19 -15.58 -6.33
C GLY A 54 1.21 -14.32 -5.47
N ASP A 55 2.00 -14.32 -4.40
CA ASP A 55 2.16 -13.17 -3.50
C ASP A 55 3.51 -12.49 -3.73
N ILE A 56 3.49 -11.16 -3.90
CA ILE A 56 4.69 -10.34 -4.06
C ILE A 56 4.93 -9.43 -2.85
N GLY A 57 3.89 -9.08 -2.12
CA GLY A 57 3.94 -8.10 -1.04
C GLY A 57 4.13 -8.67 0.37
N GLY A 58 4.17 -10.00 0.57
CA GLY A 58 4.40 -10.65 1.87
C GLY A 58 3.40 -10.25 2.95
N ALA A 59 2.14 -9.95 2.59
CA ALA A 59 1.13 -9.49 3.52
C ALA A 59 0.79 -10.55 4.57
N SER A 60 1.08 -10.26 5.83
CA SER A 60 0.76 -11.16 6.96
C SER A 60 -0.72 -11.51 7.06
N THR A 61 -1.60 -10.61 6.64
CA THR A 61 -3.06 -10.80 6.60
C THR A 61 -3.51 -11.81 5.54
N LEU A 62 -2.76 -11.98 4.46
CA LEU A 62 -3.08 -12.91 3.38
C LEU A 62 -3.09 -14.37 3.85
N GLN A 63 -2.11 -14.76 4.67
CA GLN A 63 -2.03 -16.13 5.20
C GLN A 63 -3.22 -16.47 6.09
N GLU A 64 -3.67 -15.53 6.93
CA GLU A 64 -4.83 -15.71 7.79
C GLU A 64 -6.12 -15.84 6.95
N ALA A 65 -6.32 -14.96 5.98
CA ALA A 65 -7.47 -14.99 5.09
C ALA A 65 -7.53 -16.28 4.23
N VAL A 66 -6.39 -16.76 3.72
CA VAL A 66 -6.30 -18.02 3.01
C VAL A 66 -6.64 -19.20 3.94
N ALA A 67 -6.14 -19.19 5.17
CA ALA A 67 -6.46 -20.25 6.14
C ALA A 67 -7.96 -20.28 6.47
N ASP A 68 -8.58 -19.12 6.66
CA ASP A 68 -10.02 -19.00 6.92
C ASP A 68 -10.85 -19.46 5.73
N PHE A 69 -10.46 -19.07 4.51
CA PHE A 69 -11.15 -19.50 3.29
C PHE A 69 -11.07 -21.01 3.09
N ASN A 70 -9.89 -21.58 3.19
CA ASN A 70 -9.66 -23.02 3.05
C ASN A 70 -10.39 -23.80 4.16
N GLY A 71 -10.50 -23.25 5.37
CA GLY A 71 -11.21 -23.87 6.49
C GLY A 71 -12.73 -24.02 6.29
N LYS A 72 -13.31 -23.28 5.33
CA LYS A 72 -14.76 -23.34 5.02
C LYS A 72 -15.17 -24.56 4.19
N ASN A 73 -14.24 -25.38 3.72
CA ASN A 73 -14.46 -26.61 2.94
C ASN A 73 -15.47 -26.42 1.78
N ASN A 74 -15.23 -25.40 0.96
CA ASN A 74 -16.09 -25.02 -0.16
C ASN A 74 -15.72 -25.70 -1.49
N GLY A 75 -14.86 -26.73 -1.46
CA GLY A 75 -14.35 -27.45 -2.64
C GLY A 75 -13.24 -26.68 -3.39
N ILE A 76 -12.72 -25.60 -2.80
CA ILE A 76 -11.63 -24.80 -3.34
C ILE A 76 -10.53 -24.69 -2.28
N THR A 77 -9.28 -24.93 -2.68
CA THR A 77 -8.10 -24.73 -1.84
C THR A 77 -7.17 -23.70 -2.46
N ILE A 78 -6.88 -22.65 -1.73
CA ILE A 78 -5.91 -21.63 -2.14
C ILE A 78 -4.52 -22.05 -1.63
N ILE A 79 -3.54 -22.03 -2.54
CA ILE A 79 -2.13 -22.33 -2.26
C ILE A 79 -1.32 -21.08 -2.56
N ILE A 80 -0.66 -20.52 -1.54
CA ILE A 80 0.20 -19.36 -1.71
C ILE A 80 1.52 -19.80 -2.33
N HIS A 81 1.89 -19.18 -3.44
CA HIS A 81 3.21 -19.25 -4.02
C HIS A 81 3.90 -17.89 -3.77
N ASP A 82 4.88 -17.91 -2.91
CA ASP A 82 5.63 -16.71 -2.52
C ASP A 82 6.64 -16.35 -3.63
N TYR A 83 6.44 -15.17 -4.22
CA TYR A 83 7.36 -14.54 -5.17
C TYR A 83 8.27 -13.52 -4.50
N TYR A 84 8.03 -13.21 -3.22
CA TYR A 84 8.87 -12.30 -2.47
C TYR A 84 10.25 -12.92 -2.26
N GLU A 85 11.29 -12.22 -2.71
CA GLU A 85 12.68 -12.60 -2.58
C GLU A 85 13.46 -11.51 -1.83
N GLU A 86 14.76 -11.73 -1.54
CA GLU A 86 15.62 -10.70 -0.93
C GLU A 86 15.62 -9.40 -1.76
N ASN A 87 15.46 -9.52 -3.07
CA ASN A 87 15.24 -8.42 -4.00
C ASN A 87 13.84 -8.55 -4.63
N ILE A 88 12.94 -7.64 -4.27
CA ILE A 88 11.57 -7.62 -4.78
C ILE A 88 11.51 -7.54 -6.31
N SER A 89 12.44 -6.83 -6.95
CA SER A 89 12.50 -6.71 -8.41
C SER A 89 12.71 -8.06 -9.11
N ASP A 90 13.52 -8.96 -8.51
CA ASP A 90 13.75 -10.31 -9.06
C ASP A 90 12.47 -11.15 -8.93
N GLY A 91 11.75 -11.02 -7.82
CA GLY A 91 10.45 -11.67 -7.61
C GLY A 91 9.40 -11.21 -8.61
N ILE A 92 9.28 -9.89 -8.83
CA ILE A 92 8.36 -9.30 -9.82
C ILE A 92 8.73 -9.79 -11.22
N SER A 93 10.01 -9.78 -11.57
CA SER A 93 10.50 -10.25 -12.87
C SER A 93 10.13 -11.72 -13.12
N ARG A 94 10.33 -12.57 -12.12
CA ARG A 94 9.94 -13.99 -12.20
C ARG A 94 8.42 -14.15 -12.34
N LEU A 95 7.63 -13.39 -11.61
CA LEU A 95 6.16 -13.42 -11.72
C LEU A 95 5.70 -13.03 -13.13
N TYR A 96 6.27 -11.95 -13.70
CA TYR A 96 5.96 -11.55 -15.09
C TYR A 96 6.32 -12.66 -16.09
N ASP A 97 7.50 -13.26 -15.98
CA ASP A 97 7.94 -14.36 -16.85
C ASP A 97 6.99 -15.56 -16.76
N ASP A 98 6.61 -15.95 -15.56
CA ASP A 98 5.70 -17.08 -15.35
C ASP A 98 4.33 -16.79 -15.96
N ILE A 99 3.75 -15.61 -15.75
CA ILE A 99 2.46 -15.20 -16.34
C ILE A 99 2.55 -15.20 -17.87
N LEU A 100 3.55 -14.55 -18.44
CA LEU A 100 3.68 -14.39 -19.89
C LEU A 100 4.03 -15.71 -20.61
N THR A 101 4.61 -16.69 -19.91
CA THR A 101 4.89 -18.02 -20.44
C THR A 101 3.79 -19.05 -20.15
N GLY A 102 2.68 -18.65 -19.54
CA GLY A 102 1.53 -19.52 -19.24
C GLY A 102 1.76 -20.48 -18.05
N LYS A 103 2.67 -20.13 -17.16
CA LYS A 103 2.98 -20.85 -15.91
C LYS A 103 2.64 -20.04 -14.66
N GLY A 104 2.08 -18.86 -14.86
CA GLY A 104 1.76 -17.95 -13.76
C GLY A 104 0.66 -18.48 -12.84
N PRO A 105 0.52 -17.87 -11.65
CA PRO A 105 -0.53 -18.18 -10.71
C PRO A 105 -1.92 -17.82 -11.26
N ASP A 106 -2.98 -18.33 -10.63
CA ASP A 106 -4.37 -17.99 -10.98
C ASP A 106 -4.74 -16.58 -10.48
N ILE A 107 -4.25 -16.23 -9.28
CA ILE A 107 -4.45 -14.93 -8.64
C ILE A 107 -3.08 -14.31 -8.36
N ILE A 108 -2.98 -13.00 -8.49
CA ILE A 108 -1.81 -12.20 -8.13
C ILE A 108 -2.21 -11.28 -6.97
N SER A 109 -1.43 -11.31 -5.87
CA SER A 109 -1.54 -10.41 -4.72
C SER A 109 -0.35 -9.47 -4.68
N PHE A 110 -0.59 -8.15 -4.59
CA PHE A 110 0.44 -7.11 -4.64
C PHE A 110 -0.05 -5.79 -4.04
N SER A 111 0.85 -4.82 -3.92
CA SER A 111 0.55 -3.41 -3.62
C SER A 111 1.01 -2.53 -4.79
N THR A 112 0.33 -1.39 -5.03
CA THR A 112 0.64 -0.53 -6.20
C THR A 112 1.96 0.24 -6.07
N ASP A 113 2.53 0.32 -4.88
CA ASP A 113 3.87 0.86 -4.67
C ASP A 113 4.98 -0.17 -4.97
N GLU A 114 4.63 -1.46 -5.06
CA GLU A 114 5.55 -2.54 -5.36
C GLU A 114 5.50 -2.96 -6.82
N MET A 115 4.29 -3.06 -7.39
CA MET A 115 4.08 -3.60 -8.74
C MET A 115 3.05 -2.79 -9.52
N ASP A 116 3.35 -2.50 -10.78
CA ASP A 116 2.40 -1.97 -11.76
C ASP A 116 1.89 -3.10 -12.66
N VAL A 117 0.57 -3.26 -12.75
CA VAL A 117 -0.06 -4.28 -13.61
C VAL A 117 -0.29 -3.82 -15.04
N GLU A 118 0.12 -2.60 -15.38
CA GLU A 118 -0.15 -2.00 -16.69
C GLU A 118 0.39 -2.86 -17.85
N VAL A 119 1.61 -3.36 -17.73
CA VAL A 119 2.23 -4.23 -18.75
C VAL A 119 1.41 -5.52 -18.92
N LEU A 120 0.91 -6.11 -17.85
CA LEU A 120 0.07 -7.30 -17.91
C LEU A 120 -1.29 -6.99 -18.54
N ARG A 121 -1.89 -5.85 -18.18
CA ARG A 121 -3.14 -5.35 -18.78
C ARG A 121 -3.00 -5.16 -20.28
N GLU A 122 -1.99 -4.43 -20.74
CA GLU A 122 -1.76 -4.16 -22.17
C GLU A 122 -1.50 -5.43 -22.99
N LYS A 123 -0.89 -6.43 -22.39
CA LYS A 123 -0.69 -7.75 -23.01
C LYS A 123 -1.94 -8.66 -22.93
N GLY A 124 -3.01 -8.20 -22.26
CA GLY A 124 -4.20 -9.01 -22.03
C GLY A 124 -3.93 -10.23 -21.15
N ALA A 125 -2.93 -10.14 -20.27
CA ALA A 125 -2.51 -11.23 -19.39
C ALA A 125 -3.30 -11.30 -18.07
N ILE A 126 -4.08 -10.28 -17.77
CA ILE A 126 -4.99 -10.23 -16.61
C ILE A 126 -6.42 -9.92 -17.05
N GLU A 127 -7.38 -10.41 -16.27
CA GLU A 127 -8.81 -10.28 -16.53
C GLU A 127 -9.34 -8.89 -16.21
N ASN A 128 -10.34 -8.44 -16.98
CA ASN A 128 -11.18 -7.34 -16.57
C ASN A 128 -12.21 -7.83 -15.55
N LEU A 129 -12.18 -7.29 -14.35
CA LEU A 129 -13.00 -7.75 -13.22
C LEU A 129 -14.43 -7.16 -13.23
N ILE A 130 -14.74 -6.17 -14.08
CA ILE A 130 -16.10 -5.59 -14.15
C ILE A 130 -17.18 -6.67 -14.34
N PRO A 131 -17.05 -7.66 -15.27
CA PRO A 131 -18.07 -8.68 -15.44
C PRO A 131 -18.29 -9.60 -14.22
N TYR A 132 -17.28 -9.73 -13.36
CA TYR A 132 -17.39 -10.48 -12.10
C TYR A 132 -18.08 -9.64 -11.05
N LEU A 133 -17.74 -8.35 -10.95
CA LEU A 133 -18.35 -7.39 -10.05
C LEU A 133 -19.87 -7.24 -10.34
N GLU A 134 -20.25 -7.13 -11.62
CA GLU A 134 -21.67 -7.05 -12.04
C GLU A 134 -22.50 -8.28 -11.68
N LYS A 135 -21.88 -9.44 -11.47
CA LYS A 135 -22.56 -10.70 -11.13
C LYS A 135 -22.49 -11.04 -9.64
N SER A 136 -21.62 -10.38 -8.90
CA SER A 136 -21.41 -10.63 -7.48
C SER A 136 -22.63 -10.21 -6.67
N ASP A 137 -23.02 -11.06 -5.71
CA ASP A 137 -23.99 -10.73 -4.67
C ASP A 137 -23.31 -10.17 -3.39
N VAL A 138 -21.97 -10.04 -3.42
CA VAL A 138 -21.14 -9.64 -2.25
C VAL A 138 -20.67 -8.21 -2.36
N ILE A 139 -20.25 -7.77 -3.55
CA ILE A 139 -19.70 -6.43 -3.80
C ILE A 139 -20.14 -5.92 -5.17
N GLY A 140 -20.60 -4.67 -5.24
CA GLY A 140 -20.92 -3.93 -6.47
C GLY A 140 -20.06 -2.69 -6.63
N GLU A 141 -20.16 -2.04 -7.78
CA GLU A 141 -19.50 -0.75 -8.05
C GLU A 141 -19.88 0.31 -7.00
N GLU A 142 -21.15 0.33 -6.59
CA GLU A 142 -21.71 1.27 -5.62
C GLU A 142 -21.16 1.11 -4.21
N ASP A 143 -20.56 -0.03 -3.90
CA ASP A 143 -19.95 -0.29 -2.59
C ASP A 143 -18.52 0.27 -2.49
N ILE A 144 -17.87 0.55 -3.63
CA ILE A 144 -16.50 1.02 -3.70
C ILE A 144 -16.47 2.55 -3.56
N VAL A 145 -15.48 3.08 -2.85
CA VAL A 145 -15.22 4.53 -2.76
C VAL A 145 -15.12 5.14 -4.16
N ASP A 146 -16.03 6.04 -4.50
CA ASP A 146 -16.22 6.56 -5.87
C ASP A 146 -14.92 7.11 -6.50
N SER A 147 -14.15 7.92 -5.77
CA SER A 147 -12.88 8.47 -6.29
C SER A 147 -11.84 7.38 -6.56
N ALA A 148 -11.81 6.33 -5.75
CA ALA A 148 -10.93 5.19 -5.95
C ALA A 148 -11.37 4.35 -7.16
N TYR A 149 -12.68 4.07 -7.29
CA TYR A 149 -13.23 3.36 -8.44
C TYR A 149 -12.93 4.09 -9.76
N GLN A 150 -13.10 5.42 -9.78
CA GLN A 150 -12.76 6.23 -10.96
C GLN A 150 -11.30 6.12 -11.37
N VAL A 151 -10.39 6.06 -10.39
CA VAL A 151 -8.95 5.90 -10.66
C VAL A 151 -8.64 4.49 -11.15
N LEU A 152 -9.21 3.46 -10.52
CA LEU A 152 -9.00 2.06 -10.87
C LEU A 152 -9.54 1.69 -12.26
N THR A 153 -10.57 2.42 -12.74
CA THR A 153 -11.21 2.16 -14.04
C THR A 153 -10.86 3.17 -15.13
N ALA A 154 -9.93 4.10 -14.86
CA ALA A 154 -9.56 5.18 -15.79
C ALA A 154 -9.13 4.66 -17.17
N ASP A 155 -8.55 3.47 -17.25
CA ASP A 155 -8.09 2.83 -18.48
C ASP A 155 -9.17 1.94 -19.15
N GLY A 156 -10.44 2.10 -18.80
CA GLY A 156 -11.60 1.46 -19.46
C GLY A 156 -11.92 0.05 -18.98
N GLY A 157 -11.42 -0.37 -17.83
CA GLY A 157 -11.72 -1.64 -17.18
C GLY A 157 -11.14 -1.70 -15.77
N LEU A 158 -11.62 -2.64 -14.95
CA LEU A 158 -11.11 -2.91 -13.63
C LEU A 158 -10.17 -4.13 -13.70
N TYR A 159 -8.87 -3.92 -13.58
CA TYR A 159 -7.87 -4.97 -13.76
C TYR A 159 -7.21 -5.42 -12.45
N MET A 160 -7.53 -4.75 -11.38
CA MET A 160 -7.18 -5.13 -10.01
C MET A 160 -8.27 -4.65 -9.06
N LEU A 161 -8.46 -5.37 -7.96
CA LEU A 161 -9.38 -4.98 -6.90
C LEU A 161 -8.62 -4.92 -5.58
N PRO A 162 -8.36 -3.72 -5.04
CA PRO A 162 -7.73 -3.55 -3.74
C PRO A 162 -8.74 -3.75 -2.60
N THR A 163 -8.25 -4.09 -1.41
CA THR A 163 -9.09 -4.16 -0.21
C THR A 163 -9.05 -2.87 0.61
N ASN A 164 -7.96 -2.12 0.50
CA ASN A 164 -7.71 -0.90 1.25
C ASN A 164 -6.74 0.03 0.50
N PHE A 165 -6.57 1.23 1.05
CA PHE A 165 -5.67 2.22 0.49
C PHE A 165 -5.08 3.15 1.56
N VAL A 166 -3.98 3.79 1.20
CA VAL A 166 -3.42 4.94 1.89
C VAL A 166 -3.33 6.12 0.94
N LEU A 167 -3.22 7.33 1.49
CA LEU A 167 -3.00 8.55 0.72
C LEU A 167 -1.57 9.04 0.90
N TYR A 168 -0.84 9.24 -0.19
CA TYR A 168 0.34 10.07 -0.18
C TYR A 168 -0.05 11.53 -0.40
N THR A 169 0.45 12.40 0.46
CA THR A 169 0.16 13.84 0.42
C THR A 169 1.33 14.63 0.98
N LEU A 170 1.47 15.88 0.56
CA LEU A 170 2.37 16.79 1.25
C LEU A 170 1.62 17.50 2.39
N ILE A 171 2.31 17.67 3.51
CA ILE A 171 1.88 18.53 4.62
C ILE A 171 2.84 19.70 4.75
N THR A 172 2.28 20.86 5.00
CA THR A 172 3.02 22.11 5.20
C THR A 172 2.31 23.00 6.23
N LYS A 173 2.74 24.23 6.38
CA LYS A 173 2.08 25.23 7.22
C LYS A 173 1.36 26.30 6.39
N GLU A 174 0.30 26.90 6.93
CA GLU A 174 -0.48 27.97 6.27
C GLU A 174 0.38 29.11 5.74
N LYS A 175 1.49 29.44 6.41
CA LYS A 175 2.41 30.48 5.92
C LYS A 175 3.02 30.21 4.54
N TRP A 176 3.06 28.92 4.13
CA TRP A 176 3.62 28.49 2.86
C TRP A 176 2.56 28.19 1.80
N CYS A 177 1.32 27.93 2.20
CA CYS A 177 0.23 27.55 1.33
C CYS A 177 -0.99 28.44 1.61
N SER A 178 -1.33 29.29 0.67
CA SER A 178 -2.47 30.23 0.80
C SER A 178 -3.82 29.56 0.56
N ASN A 179 -3.84 28.43 -0.18
CA ASN A 179 -5.02 27.66 -0.48
C ASN A 179 -4.69 26.16 -0.49
N LYS A 180 -5.23 25.42 0.50
CA LYS A 180 -4.98 23.99 0.67
C LYS A 180 -5.34 23.15 -0.57
N GLU A 181 -6.31 23.59 -1.37
CA GLU A 181 -6.75 22.93 -2.58
C GLU A 181 -5.92 23.28 -3.82
N ASN A 182 -5.00 24.24 -3.70
CA ASN A 182 -4.16 24.67 -4.81
C ASN A 182 -2.79 25.15 -4.32
N PHE A 183 -1.95 24.19 -3.92
CA PHE A 183 -0.55 24.46 -3.61
C PHE A 183 0.21 24.72 -4.91
N THR A 184 0.62 25.96 -5.12
CA THR A 184 1.25 26.38 -6.37
C THR A 184 2.74 26.04 -6.40
N PHE A 185 3.32 25.90 -7.60
CA PHE A 185 4.77 25.75 -7.78
C PHE A 185 5.56 26.92 -7.20
N GLU A 186 5.02 28.14 -7.30
CA GLU A 186 5.66 29.34 -6.73
C GLU A 186 5.71 29.27 -5.20
N GLU A 187 4.63 28.85 -4.55
CA GLU A 187 4.57 28.65 -3.10
C GLU A 187 5.52 27.57 -2.64
N ALA A 188 5.55 26.41 -3.32
CA ALA A 188 6.46 25.32 -3.00
C ALA A 188 7.93 25.74 -3.16
N LEU A 189 8.27 26.41 -4.26
CA LEU A 189 9.63 26.89 -4.51
C LEU A 189 10.05 27.97 -3.49
N ARG A 190 9.13 28.84 -3.11
CA ARG A 190 9.36 29.82 -2.04
C ARG A 190 9.62 29.10 -0.71
N ALA A 191 8.80 28.11 -0.36
CA ALA A 191 8.93 27.35 0.88
C ALA A 191 10.31 26.69 1.01
N VAL A 192 10.79 26.01 -0.03
CA VAL A 192 12.11 25.33 0.01
C VAL A 192 13.28 26.32 0.03
N ARG A 193 13.13 27.53 -0.50
CA ARG A 193 14.18 28.57 -0.51
C ARG A 193 14.27 29.38 0.78
N GLU A 194 13.16 29.58 1.45
CA GLU A 194 13.07 30.46 2.63
C GLU A 194 13.07 29.68 3.94
N CYS A 195 12.90 28.33 3.91
CA CYS A 195 12.99 27.51 5.10
C CYS A 195 14.44 27.40 5.62
N GLU A 196 14.57 27.21 6.93
CA GLU A 196 15.87 27.10 7.60
C GLU A 196 16.50 25.72 7.42
N GLU A 197 15.70 24.69 7.27
CA GLU A 197 16.10 23.29 7.22
C GLU A 197 15.52 22.59 5.97
N ASP A 198 16.21 21.60 5.49
CA ASP A 198 15.77 20.80 4.35
C ASP A 198 14.55 19.95 4.69
N PRO A 199 13.64 19.70 3.72
CA PRO A 199 12.56 18.75 3.89
C PRO A 199 13.10 17.31 3.98
N MET A 200 12.29 16.42 4.54
CA MET A 200 12.65 15.00 4.65
C MET A 200 12.35 14.19 3.38
N ILE A 201 11.99 14.86 2.30
CA ILE A 201 11.81 14.25 0.97
C ILE A 201 13.09 14.47 0.13
N SER A 202 13.59 13.42 -0.51
CA SER A 202 14.69 13.55 -1.46
C SER A 202 14.22 14.14 -2.80
N ARG A 203 15.17 14.69 -3.56
CA ARG A 203 14.88 15.20 -4.91
C ARG A 203 14.33 14.11 -5.83
N ASP A 204 14.85 12.90 -5.72
CA ASP A 204 14.47 11.78 -6.60
C ASP A 204 13.04 11.32 -6.29
N LEU A 205 12.69 11.20 -4.99
CA LEU A 205 11.34 10.86 -4.57
C LEU A 205 10.35 11.98 -4.93
N PHE A 206 10.74 13.25 -4.79
CA PHE A 206 9.88 14.36 -5.17
C PHE A 206 9.60 14.39 -6.69
N LEU A 207 10.60 14.07 -7.51
CA LEU A 207 10.42 13.96 -8.97
C LEU A 207 9.53 12.77 -9.34
N GLN A 208 9.72 11.63 -8.68
CA GLN A 208 8.91 10.44 -8.89
C GLN A 208 7.42 10.72 -8.63
N GLU A 209 7.11 11.19 -7.44
CA GLU A 209 5.73 11.43 -7.04
C GLU A 209 5.10 12.60 -7.80
N GLY A 210 5.89 13.62 -8.10
CA GLY A 210 5.48 14.73 -8.95
C GLY A 210 5.13 14.32 -10.38
N ALA A 211 5.84 13.33 -10.91
CA ALA A 211 5.52 12.73 -12.20
C ALA A 211 4.11 12.12 -12.22
N ILE A 212 3.79 11.31 -11.20
CA ILE A 212 2.50 10.65 -11.04
C ILE A 212 1.36 11.66 -10.93
N CYS A 213 1.58 12.77 -10.22
CA CYS A 213 0.59 13.85 -10.07
C CYS A 213 0.31 14.66 -11.34
N GLY A 214 0.80 14.26 -12.49
CA GLY A 214 0.51 14.87 -13.78
C GLY A 214 1.58 15.81 -14.29
N GLY A 215 2.84 15.63 -13.84
CA GLY A 215 3.98 16.41 -14.33
C GLY A 215 4.31 16.19 -15.81
N TYR A 216 3.75 15.14 -16.43
CA TYR A 216 4.06 14.75 -17.81
C TYR A 216 2.82 14.62 -18.69
N SER A 217 2.05 15.70 -18.84
CA SER A 217 1.22 15.72 -20.04
C SER A 217 2.19 15.89 -21.22
N GLY A 218 2.20 15.02 -22.19
CA GLY A 218 3.08 15.13 -23.38
C GLY A 218 2.83 16.40 -24.22
N GLU A 219 2.07 17.35 -23.71
CA GLU A 219 1.79 18.65 -24.32
C GLU A 219 2.98 19.58 -24.11
N THR A 220 3.57 20.00 -25.23
CA THR A 220 4.78 20.84 -25.26
C THR A 220 4.60 22.25 -24.65
N GLU A 221 3.38 22.67 -24.38
CA GLU A 221 3.07 23.96 -23.75
C GLU A 221 3.01 23.89 -22.22
N ASP A 222 3.00 22.69 -21.64
CA ASP A 222 2.98 22.49 -20.20
C ASP A 222 4.40 22.53 -19.62
N ASN A 223 4.69 23.51 -18.76
CA ASN A 223 6.00 23.68 -18.12
C ASN A 223 6.07 23.02 -16.71
N ARG A 224 5.15 22.12 -16.37
CA ARG A 224 5.11 21.48 -15.05
C ARG A 224 6.38 20.69 -14.75
N LEU A 225 6.88 19.95 -15.73
CA LEU A 225 8.13 19.20 -15.60
C LEU A 225 9.30 20.10 -15.19
N GLU A 226 9.47 21.24 -15.86
CA GLU A 226 10.49 22.22 -15.54
C GLU A 226 10.30 22.79 -14.12
N GLN A 227 9.06 22.98 -13.68
CA GLN A 227 8.77 23.45 -12.31
C GLN A 227 9.14 22.38 -11.28
N TYR A 228 8.79 21.10 -11.51
CA TYR A 228 9.20 20.01 -10.63
C TYR A 228 10.72 19.89 -10.53
N ILE A 229 11.45 19.97 -11.66
CA ILE A 229 12.92 19.91 -11.68
C ILE A 229 13.51 21.10 -10.90
N LYS A 230 12.96 22.32 -11.01
CA LYS A 230 13.42 23.51 -10.26
C LYS A 230 13.23 23.37 -8.75
N ILE A 231 12.15 22.76 -8.31
CA ILE A 231 11.95 22.48 -6.89
C ILE A 231 12.91 21.40 -6.44
N ALA A 232 13.02 20.30 -7.20
CA ALA A 232 13.91 19.18 -6.91
C ALA A 232 15.38 19.59 -6.80
N GLU A 233 15.83 20.60 -7.59
CA GLU A 233 17.18 21.18 -7.48
C GLU A 233 17.47 21.72 -6.08
N GLN A 234 16.45 22.24 -5.40
CA GLN A 234 16.57 22.82 -4.05
C GLN A 234 16.46 21.75 -2.93
N LEU A 235 16.13 20.51 -3.28
CA LEU A 235 15.92 19.42 -2.32
C LEU A 235 17.22 18.63 -2.10
N PRO A 236 17.39 18.00 -0.92
CA PRO A 236 18.55 17.15 -0.66
C PRO A 236 18.57 15.93 -1.60
N GLN A 237 19.76 15.49 -1.96
CA GLN A 237 19.92 14.28 -2.78
C GLN A 237 19.42 13.05 -2.02
N GLN A 238 19.65 12.98 -0.72
CA GLN A 238 19.16 11.92 0.16
C GLN A 238 18.33 12.55 1.26
N ALA A 239 17.14 12.02 1.48
CA ALA A 239 16.30 12.44 2.59
C ALA A 239 16.97 12.10 3.93
N MET A 240 16.89 13.01 4.88
CA MET A 240 17.30 12.69 6.26
C MET A 240 16.20 11.84 6.91
N PHE A 241 16.51 10.59 7.22
CA PHE A 241 15.56 9.64 7.81
C PHE A 241 15.25 9.87 9.30
N GLN A 242 15.75 10.94 9.89
CA GLN A 242 15.40 11.29 11.28
C GLN A 242 14.27 12.29 11.27
N THR A 243 13.08 11.82 11.65
CA THR A 243 11.94 12.72 11.92
C THR A 243 12.34 13.72 12.99
N ASN A 244 12.35 14.99 12.64
CA ASN A 244 12.52 16.06 13.59
C ASN A 244 11.19 16.78 13.78
N ASP A 245 10.30 16.18 14.56
CA ASP A 245 8.96 16.67 14.83
C ASP A 245 8.99 18.13 15.36
N LEU A 246 10.05 18.49 16.08
CA LEU A 246 10.21 19.84 16.59
C LEU A 246 10.44 20.86 15.47
N LEU A 247 11.24 20.52 14.44
CA LEU A 247 11.47 21.41 13.29
C LEU A 247 10.20 21.57 12.46
N MET A 248 9.38 20.52 12.33
CA MET A 248 8.06 20.61 11.70
C MET A 248 7.15 21.53 12.52
N ARG A 249 7.05 21.34 13.83
CA ARG A 249 6.27 22.17 14.75
C ARG A 249 6.68 23.64 14.66
N GLU A 250 7.96 23.93 14.65
CA GLU A 250 8.51 25.28 14.56
C GLU A 250 8.39 25.89 13.15
N GLY A 251 7.98 25.09 12.15
CA GLY A 251 7.84 25.50 10.76
C GLY A 251 9.17 25.82 10.09
N LYS A 252 10.25 25.15 10.53
CA LYS A 252 11.59 25.26 9.96
C LYS A 252 11.79 24.37 8.73
N ILE A 253 10.91 23.38 8.54
CA ILE A 253 10.84 22.53 7.35
C ILE A 253 9.75 23.05 6.42
N PRO A 254 9.97 23.10 5.09
CA PRO A 254 9.01 23.70 4.15
C PRO A 254 7.73 22.86 3.99
N PHE A 255 7.90 21.57 3.81
CA PHE A 255 6.86 20.56 3.70
C PHE A 255 7.47 19.17 3.91
N ASN A 256 6.62 18.17 4.09
CA ASN A 256 7.04 16.76 4.08
C ASN A 256 6.02 15.87 3.37
N LEU A 257 6.49 14.75 2.83
CA LEU A 257 5.64 13.70 2.30
C LEU A 257 5.14 12.85 3.47
N GLU A 258 3.83 12.69 3.54
CA GLU A 258 3.18 11.89 4.56
C GLU A 258 2.29 10.81 3.93
N CYS A 259 2.29 9.66 4.57
CA CYS A 259 1.41 8.55 4.27
C CYS A 259 0.28 8.56 5.31
N ILE A 260 -0.96 8.64 4.85
CA ILE A 260 -2.15 8.69 5.69
C ILE A 260 -3.03 7.49 5.34
N GLY A 261 -3.06 6.51 6.23
CA GLY A 261 -3.88 5.30 6.07
C GLY A 261 -5.08 5.24 7.01
N ASP A 262 -5.07 6.03 8.10
CA ASP A 262 -6.15 6.09 9.06
C ASP A 262 -6.27 7.46 9.75
N MET A 263 -7.33 7.63 10.52
CA MET A 263 -7.59 8.87 11.25
C MET A 263 -6.59 9.12 12.39
N GLN A 264 -6.01 8.09 12.98
CA GLN A 264 -5.00 8.27 14.03
C GLN A 264 -3.70 8.83 13.45
N GLN A 265 -3.27 8.33 12.30
CA GLN A 265 -2.11 8.86 11.57
C GLN A 265 -2.36 10.31 11.14
N TYR A 266 -3.55 10.61 10.58
CA TYR A 266 -3.93 11.97 10.22
C TYR A 266 -3.83 12.93 11.42
N LEU A 267 -4.46 12.58 12.54
CA LEU A 267 -4.48 13.40 13.74
C LEU A 267 -3.08 13.54 14.37
N TYR A 268 -2.30 12.47 14.36
CA TYR A 268 -0.92 12.50 14.85
C TYR A 268 -0.06 13.47 14.02
N LYS A 269 -0.07 13.33 12.70
CA LYS A 269 0.72 14.19 11.82
C LYS A 269 0.27 15.65 11.92
N LYS A 270 -1.05 15.90 11.93
CA LYS A 270 -1.61 17.24 12.17
C LYS A 270 -1.13 17.81 13.51
N SER A 271 -1.14 17.00 14.56
CA SER A 271 -0.65 17.41 15.89
C SER A 271 0.85 17.72 15.87
N VAL A 272 1.68 16.91 15.18
CA VAL A 272 3.13 17.18 15.04
C VAL A 272 3.38 18.51 14.36
N TRP A 273 2.69 18.79 13.26
CA TRP A 273 2.85 20.06 12.52
C TRP A 273 2.25 21.26 13.25
N GLY A 274 1.24 21.07 14.08
CA GLY A 274 0.57 22.10 14.86
C GLY A 274 -0.73 22.59 14.24
N GLU A 275 -1.37 23.59 14.87
CA GLU A 275 -2.71 24.08 14.51
C GLU A 275 -2.79 24.68 13.09
N ASP A 276 -1.66 25.19 12.59
CA ASP A 276 -1.52 25.77 11.24
C ASP A 276 -1.04 24.76 10.18
N ALA A 277 -1.20 23.46 10.46
CA ALA A 277 -0.91 22.36 9.54
C ALA A 277 -1.90 22.33 8.37
N VAL A 278 -1.38 22.16 7.15
CA VAL A 278 -2.19 22.09 5.93
C VAL A 278 -1.76 20.90 5.08
N TYR A 279 -2.69 20.00 4.79
CA TYR A 279 -2.50 18.91 3.84
C TYR A 279 -2.80 19.41 2.43
N THR A 280 -1.78 19.51 1.58
CA THR A 280 -1.89 20.19 0.27
C THR A 280 -1.86 19.24 -0.92
N GLY A 281 -1.16 18.11 -0.80
CA GLY A 281 -0.72 17.33 -1.96
C GLY A 281 0.43 17.99 -2.72
N PHE A 282 0.84 17.40 -3.84
CA PHE A 282 1.92 17.89 -4.68
C PHE A 282 1.55 19.17 -5.41
N PRO A 283 2.52 20.10 -5.62
CA PRO A 283 2.22 21.41 -6.18
C PRO A 283 1.77 21.35 -7.65
N GLY A 284 0.95 22.33 -8.06
CA GLY A 284 0.51 22.49 -9.44
C GLY A 284 -0.55 21.52 -9.93
N ALA A 285 -1.06 20.66 -9.08
CA ALA A 285 -2.05 19.64 -9.44
C ALA A 285 -3.51 20.08 -9.22
N GLU A 286 -3.76 21.37 -8.93
CA GLU A 286 -5.10 21.95 -8.79
C GLU A 286 -6.01 21.16 -7.83
N GLY A 287 -5.53 20.89 -6.62
CA GLY A 287 -6.23 20.08 -5.59
C GLY A 287 -6.17 18.57 -5.79
N LYS A 288 -5.55 18.10 -6.87
CA LYS A 288 -5.44 16.66 -7.21
C LYS A 288 -4.04 16.09 -6.94
N GLY A 289 -3.22 16.78 -6.18
CA GLY A 289 -1.82 16.41 -5.93
C GLY A 289 -1.65 15.33 -4.86
N ARG A 290 -2.69 14.55 -4.56
CA ARG A 290 -2.64 13.39 -3.66
C ARG A 290 -2.67 12.13 -4.46
N ILE A 291 -2.07 11.07 -3.94
CA ILE A 291 -1.87 9.81 -4.65
C ILE A 291 -2.47 8.69 -3.82
N PHE A 292 -3.34 7.87 -4.43
CA PHE A 292 -3.73 6.60 -3.83
C PHE A 292 -2.58 5.60 -3.94
N ILE A 293 -2.24 4.96 -2.84
CA ILE A 293 -1.51 3.69 -2.84
C ILE A 293 -2.53 2.64 -2.44
N PHE A 294 -2.83 1.74 -3.36
CA PHE A 294 -3.71 0.62 -3.10
C PHE A 294 -2.91 -0.56 -2.56
N ASP A 295 -3.42 -1.14 -1.50
CA ASP A 295 -2.78 -2.26 -0.81
C ASP A 295 -3.68 -3.51 -0.85
N ASN A 296 -3.09 -4.70 -0.72
CA ASN A 296 -3.78 -5.97 -0.90
C ASN A 296 -4.65 -5.99 -2.17
N CYS A 297 -4.01 -5.65 -3.29
CA CYS A 297 -4.63 -5.70 -4.61
C CYS A 297 -4.66 -7.13 -5.12
N PHE A 298 -5.78 -7.52 -5.74
CA PHE A 298 -5.91 -8.81 -6.41
C PHE A 298 -6.15 -8.61 -7.90
N ALA A 299 -5.38 -9.33 -8.74
CA ALA A 299 -5.63 -9.48 -10.16
C ALA A 299 -5.80 -10.97 -10.49
N ILE A 300 -6.61 -11.28 -11.51
CA ILE A 300 -6.84 -12.66 -11.96
C ILE A 300 -6.12 -12.86 -13.30
N ASN A 301 -5.33 -13.93 -13.41
CA ASN A 301 -4.63 -14.30 -14.62
C ASN A 301 -5.62 -14.68 -15.72
N SER A 302 -5.54 -14.03 -16.89
CA SER A 302 -6.43 -14.31 -18.01
C SER A 302 -6.29 -15.72 -18.58
N GLN A 303 -5.17 -16.40 -18.34
CA GLN A 303 -4.90 -17.76 -18.76
C GLN A 303 -5.34 -18.82 -17.73
N SER A 304 -5.77 -18.40 -16.53
CA SER A 304 -6.32 -19.33 -15.55
C SER A 304 -7.54 -20.07 -16.11
N THR A 305 -7.62 -21.37 -15.83
CA THR A 305 -8.79 -22.19 -16.13
C THR A 305 -9.82 -22.20 -15.00
N HIS A 306 -9.52 -21.52 -13.88
CA HIS A 306 -10.28 -21.52 -12.63
C HIS A 306 -10.67 -20.08 -12.20
N LYS A 307 -11.02 -19.23 -13.17
CA LYS A 307 -11.27 -17.80 -12.93
C LYS A 307 -12.45 -17.53 -11.99
N GLU A 308 -13.51 -18.32 -12.10
CA GLU A 308 -14.70 -18.19 -11.24
C GLU A 308 -14.37 -18.62 -9.78
N GLU A 309 -13.53 -19.64 -9.60
CA GLU A 309 -13.04 -20.06 -8.30
C GLU A 309 -12.06 -19.05 -7.71
N ALA A 310 -11.19 -18.49 -8.54
CA ALA A 310 -10.30 -17.40 -8.17
C ALA A 310 -11.10 -16.16 -7.70
N TRP A 311 -12.16 -15.79 -8.43
CA TRP A 311 -13.04 -14.69 -8.03
C TRP A 311 -13.72 -14.94 -6.69
N LYS A 312 -14.20 -16.16 -6.41
CA LYS A 312 -14.81 -16.50 -5.11
C LYS A 312 -13.86 -16.25 -3.92
N PHE A 313 -12.58 -16.47 -4.11
CA PHE A 313 -11.60 -16.13 -3.09
C PHE A 313 -11.46 -14.60 -2.96
N VAL A 314 -11.29 -13.89 -4.08
CA VAL A 314 -11.15 -12.43 -4.08
C VAL A 314 -12.37 -11.78 -3.44
N GLU A 315 -13.60 -12.13 -3.87
CA GLU A 315 -14.82 -11.53 -3.30
C GLU A 315 -15.03 -11.86 -1.81
N SER A 316 -14.44 -12.95 -1.30
CA SER A 316 -14.55 -13.31 0.13
C SER A 316 -13.96 -12.25 1.06
N TYR A 317 -13.00 -11.46 0.59
CA TYR A 317 -12.45 -10.32 1.33
C TYR A 317 -13.46 -9.18 1.55
N PHE A 318 -14.47 -9.07 0.71
CA PHE A 318 -15.47 -8.00 0.73
C PHE A 318 -16.74 -8.37 1.50
N THR A 319 -16.79 -9.59 2.05
CA THR A 319 -17.82 -9.97 3.02
C THR A 319 -17.61 -9.23 4.35
N GLU A 320 -18.67 -9.10 5.17
CA GLU A 320 -18.56 -8.55 6.52
C GLU A 320 -17.49 -9.25 7.37
N GLU A 321 -17.36 -10.58 7.20
CA GLU A 321 -16.35 -11.38 7.89
C GLU A 321 -14.94 -11.10 7.37
N GLY A 322 -14.77 -11.06 6.05
CA GLY A 322 -13.49 -10.74 5.40
C GLY A 322 -12.99 -9.36 5.77
N GLN A 323 -13.87 -8.36 5.77
CA GLN A 323 -13.51 -6.99 6.17
C GLN A 323 -13.09 -6.88 7.64
N LYS A 324 -13.62 -7.72 8.54
CA LYS A 324 -13.15 -7.76 9.94
C LYS A 324 -11.72 -8.25 10.08
N THR A 325 -11.25 -9.10 9.18
CA THR A 325 -9.85 -9.58 9.14
C THR A 325 -8.89 -8.48 8.67
N ILE A 326 -9.35 -7.60 7.77
CA ILE A 326 -8.54 -6.53 7.17
C ILE A 326 -8.60 -5.23 7.98
N ALA A 327 -9.78 -4.89 8.52
CA ALA A 327 -10.08 -3.61 9.15
C ALA A 327 -9.25 -3.24 10.40
N PRO A 328 -8.65 -4.17 11.18
CA PRO A 328 -7.79 -3.77 12.29
C PRO A 328 -6.48 -3.11 11.87
N ASN A 329 -6.14 -3.15 10.58
CA ASN A 329 -4.80 -2.85 10.12
C ASN A 329 -4.73 -1.55 9.32
N TRP A 330 -4.71 -0.41 9.99
CA TRP A 330 -3.97 0.81 9.63
C TRP A 330 -4.27 1.49 8.28
N ASN A 331 -5.21 0.97 7.44
CA ASN A 331 -5.49 1.53 6.12
C ASN A 331 -6.98 1.82 5.95
N PHE A 332 -7.31 2.85 5.18
CA PHE A 332 -8.69 3.14 4.79
C PHE A 332 -9.26 2.02 3.93
N SER A 333 -10.46 1.56 4.26
CA SER A 333 -11.15 0.56 3.46
C SER A 333 -11.52 1.10 2.08
N ILE A 334 -11.45 0.23 1.07
CA ILE A 334 -11.98 0.52 -0.27
C ILE A 334 -13.51 0.57 -0.27
N LEU A 335 -14.18 -0.10 0.69
CA LEU A 335 -15.64 -0.10 0.80
C LEU A 335 -16.15 1.17 1.48
N GLN A 336 -17.09 1.86 0.83
CA GLN A 336 -17.62 3.14 1.29
C GLN A 336 -18.23 3.05 2.69
N ASP A 337 -19.07 2.04 2.96
CA ASP A 337 -19.73 1.88 4.26
C ASP A 337 -18.72 1.59 5.39
N VAL A 338 -17.69 0.80 5.10
CA VAL A 338 -16.61 0.49 6.07
C VAL A 338 -15.76 1.73 6.34
N LEU A 339 -15.40 2.47 5.29
CA LEU A 339 -14.70 3.76 5.42
C LEU A 339 -15.51 4.75 6.25
N ASP A 340 -16.80 4.87 5.99
CA ASP A 340 -17.71 5.73 6.76
C ASP A 340 -17.76 5.33 8.22
N GLN A 341 -17.75 4.03 8.52
CA GLN A 341 -17.67 3.53 9.88
C GLN A 341 -16.32 3.84 10.53
N GLN A 342 -15.19 3.63 9.83
CA GLN A 342 -13.84 3.97 10.32
C GLN A 342 -13.76 5.46 10.70
N LEU A 343 -14.23 6.34 9.81
CA LEU A 343 -14.26 7.79 10.04
C LEU A 343 -15.21 8.16 11.21
N SER A 344 -16.37 7.52 11.32
CA SER A 344 -17.30 7.74 12.41
C SER A 344 -16.74 7.28 13.75
N ASP A 345 -16.06 6.15 13.77
CA ASP A 345 -15.49 5.56 14.99
C ASP A 345 -14.36 6.41 15.56
N SER A 346 -13.62 7.11 14.72
CA SER A 346 -12.56 8.03 15.14
C SER A 346 -13.04 9.19 16.03
N ARG A 347 -14.35 9.48 16.06
CA ARG A 347 -14.98 10.47 16.96
C ARG A 347 -15.17 9.97 18.38
N LYS A 348 -15.01 8.66 18.64
CA LYS A 348 -15.31 8.05 19.92
C LYS A 348 -14.26 8.46 20.96
N GLN A 349 -14.56 9.52 21.71
CA GLN A 349 -13.72 9.99 22.79
C GLN A 349 -13.93 9.18 24.06
N GLU A 350 -12.92 8.46 24.48
CA GLU A 350 -12.90 7.78 25.77
C GLU A 350 -12.51 8.71 26.91
N TYR A 351 -12.90 8.34 28.12
CA TYR A 351 -12.67 9.11 29.33
C TYR A 351 -12.23 8.20 30.47
N TYR A 352 -11.38 8.70 31.33
CA TYR A 352 -11.01 8.04 32.58
C TYR A 352 -11.34 8.91 33.79
N GLN A 353 -11.39 8.30 34.98
CA GLN A 353 -11.53 9.02 36.26
C GLN A 353 -10.15 9.15 36.91
N THR A 354 -9.80 10.38 37.23
CA THR A 354 -8.60 10.69 38.03
C THR A 354 -8.78 10.30 39.50
N SER A 355 -7.69 10.23 40.26
CA SER A 355 -7.71 9.87 41.67
C SER A 355 -8.53 10.83 42.53
N ASP A 356 -8.72 12.08 42.11
CA ASP A 356 -9.59 13.10 42.72
C ASP A 356 -11.05 13.08 42.23
N GLY A 357 -11.39 12.06 41.38
CA GLY A 357 -12.75 11.81 40.89
C GLY A 357 -13.18 12.65 39.70
N LYS A 358 -12.26 13.41 39.10
CA LYS A 358 -12.58 14.15 37.88
C LYS A 358 -12.59 13.21 36.68
N ARG A 359 -13.45 13.52 35.70
CA ARG A 359 -13.52 12.85 34.42
C ARG A 359 -12.66 13.62 33.40
N GLU A 360 -11.60 12.97 32.91
CA GLU A 360 -10.71 13.56 31.90
C GLU A 360 -10.75 12.74 30.61
N LYS A 361 -10.46 13.40 29.48
CA LYS A 361 -10.38 12.73 28.18
C LYS A 361 -9.18 11.78 28.17
N LEU A 362 -9.38 10.54 27.73
CA LEU A 362 -8.30 9.62 27.45
C LEU A 362 -7.73 9.97 26.07
N PRO A 363 -6.43 10.28 25.94
CA PRO A 363 -5.83 10.48 24.62
C PRO A 363 -5.81 9.16 23.83
N ILE A 364 -6.03 9.24 22.52
CA ILE A 364 -5.90 8.10 21.60
C ILE A 364 -4.42 7.76 21.35
N LEU A 365 -3.56 8.78 21.50
CA LEU A 365 -2.12 8.66 21.38
C LEU A 365 -1.45 9.73 22.25
N THR A 366 -0.31 9.37 22.85
CA THR A 366 0.61 10.31 23.51
C THR A 366 1.99 10.13 22.91
N TYR A 367 2.64 11.21 22.49
CA TYR A 367 3.96 11.17 21.89
C TYR A 367 4.87 12.26 22.47
N GLU A 368 6.17 12.06 22.32
CA GLU A 368 7.18 13.02 22.78
C GLU A 368 7.60 13.93 21.62
N ILE A 369 7.61 15.25 21.88
CA ILE A 369 8.14 16.24 20.95
C ILE A 369 9.12 17.17 21.70
N GLY A 370 10.39 17.15 21.29
CA GLY A 370 11.43 17.84 22.05
C GLY A 370 11.59 17.26 23.45
N SER A 371 11.19 18.01 24.48
CA SER A 371 11.22 17.61 25.89
C SER A 371 9.82 17.54 26.53
N THR A 372 8.77 17.60 25.73
CA THR A 372 7.37 17.63 26.18
C THR A 372 6.58 16.44 25.63
N TYR A 373 5.55 16.03 26.38
CA TYR A 373 4.58 15.04 25.90
C TYR A 373 3.33 15.74 25.41
N GLU A 374 2.89 15.36 24.23
CA GLU A 374 1.68 15.85 23.59
C GLU A 374 0.63 14.75 23.51
N ASN A 375 -0.64 15.14 23.66
CA ASN A 375 -1.76 14.23 23.61
C ASN A 375 -2.60 14.48 22.35
N VAL A 376 -2.87 13.43 21.62
CA VAL A 376 -3.83 13.41 20.52
C VAL A 376 -5.15 12.86 21.01
N TYR A 377 -6.25 13.51 20.69
CA TYR A 377 -7.60 13.12 21.09
C TYR A 377 -8.44 12.71 19.87
N ALA A 378 -9.63 12.17 20.14
CA ALA A 378 -10.55 11.75 19.09
C ALA A 378 -10.85 12.87 18.09
N ALA A 379 -11.09 12.49 16.84
CA ALA A 379 -11.35 13.39 15.72
C ALA A 379 -12.53 14.31 15.97
N GLN A 380 -12.42 15.53 15.47
CA GLN A 380 -13.53 16.47 15.37
C GLN A 380 -14.21 16.33 13.99
N ASP A 381 -15.38 16.93 13.83
CA ASP A 381 -16.12 16.89 12.55
C ASP A 381 -15.31 17.49 11.39
N GLU A 382 -14.52 18.52 11.67
CA GLU A 382 -13.63 19.18 10.70
C GLU A 382 -12.53 18.23 10.22
N ASP A 383 -11.93 17.45 11.11
CA ASP A 383 -10.89 16.46 10.77
C ASP A 383 -11.42 15.39 9.80
N ILE A 384 -12.64 14.90 10.08
CA ILE A 384 -13.29 13.92 9.23
C ILE A 384 -13.63 14.49 7.86
N GLN A 385 -14.12 15.75 7.84
CA GLN A 385 -14.43 16.43 6.59
C GLN A 385 -13.17 16.64 5.75
N ASP A 386 -12.06 17.05 6.37
CA ASP A 386 -10.78 17.21 5.68
C ASP A 386 -10.30 15.89 5.05
N VAL A 387 -10.39 14.78 5.78
CA VAL A 387 -10.00 13.46 5.24
C VAL A 387 -10.93 13.02 4.10
N ARG A 388 -12.25 13.23 4.23
CA ARG A 388 -13.20 12.96 3.14
C ARG A 388 -12.89 13.79 1.89
N GLU A 389 -12.59 15.07 2.05
CA GLU A 389 -12.21 15.95 0.94
C GLU A 389 -10.90 15.47 0.30
N MET A 390 -9.91 15.06 1.09
CA MET A 390 -8.68 14.50 0.56
C MET A 390 -8.95 13.25 -0.29
N ILE A 391 -9.73 12.30 0.21
CA ILE A 391 -10.08 11.07 -0.51
C ILE A 391 -10.83 11.41 -1.81
N ASN A 392 -11.89 12.21 -1.73
CA ASN A 392 -12.75 12.52 -2.88
C ASN A 392 -12.03 13.31 -3.98
N ASN A 393 -11.04 14.12 -3.61
CA ASN A 393 -10.27 14.93 -4.56
C ASN A 393 -9.03 14.21 -5.12
N THR A 394 -8.69 13.02 -4.62
CA THR A 394 -7.58 12.21 -5.17
C THR A 394 -8.00 11.60 -6.50
N LYS A 395 -7.20 11.80 -7.56
CA LYS A 395 -7.52 11.42 -8.94
C LYS A 395 -6.43 10.62 -9.63
N VAL A 396 -5.40 10.26 -8.91
CA VAL A 396 -4.28 9.45 -9.41
C VAL A 396 -3.92 8.38 -8.38
N MET A 397 -3.34 7.30 -8.83
CA MET A 397 -2.77 6.25 -7.98
C MET A 397 -1.27 6.15 -8.21
N GLN A 398 -0.59 5.56 -7.25
CA GLN A 398 0.81 5.16 -7.38
C GLN A 398 0.94 4.22 -8.57
N ARG A 399 1.92 4.49 -9.40
CA ARG A 399 2.34 3.64 -10.51
C ARG A 399 3.85 3.41 -10.39
N SER A 400 4.23 2.16 -10.46
CA SER A 400 5.63 1.78 -10.56
C SER A 400 6.08 1.86 -12.02
N ASP A 401 5.80 2.98 -12.71
CA ASP A 401 6.27 3.20 -14.08
C ASP A 401 7.78 3.46 -14.08
N LEU A 402 8.51 2.39 -13.92
CA LEU A 402 9.95 2.35 -13.83
C LEU A 402 10.67 3.09 -14.95
N PRO A 403 10.32 2.87 -16.25
CA PRO A 403 11.00 3.54 -17.33
C PRO A 403 10.85 5.06 -17.25
N LEU A 404 9.66 5.56 -16.98
CA LEU A 404 9.38 7.00 -16.84
C LEU A 404 10.17 7.64 -15.71
N ILE A 405 10.15 7.00 -14.53
CA ILE A 405 10.86 7.47 -13.34
C ILE A 405 12.37 7.46 -13.61
N GLY A 406 12.91 6.34 -14.11
CA GLY A 406 14.33 6.21 -14.42
C GLY A 406 14.81 7.23 -15.47
N ILE A 407 14.04 7.45 -16.55
CA ILE A 407 14.36 8.48 -17.55
C ILE A 407 14.42 9.86 -16.93
N THR A 408 13.42 10.18 -16.11
CA THR A 408 13.32 11.50 -15.49
C THR A 408 14.49 11.77 -14.57
N GLN A 409 14.76 10.85 -13.67
CA GLN A 409 15.85 10.97 -12.71
C GLN A 409 17.20 11.05 -13.42
N ALA A 410 17.43 10.19 -14.42
CA ALA A 410 18.68 10.16 -15.19
C ALA A 410 18.92 11.46 -15.99
N GLU A 411 17.88 12.00 -16.64
CA GLU A 411 18.02 13.25 -17.39
C GLU A 411 18.15 14.46 -16.46
N ALA A 412 17.41 14.49 -15.36
CA ALA A 412 17.50 15.58 -14.38
C ALA A 412 18.89 15.71 -13.77
N LEU A 413 19.67 14.62 -13.65
CA LEU A 413 21.05 14.66 -13.20
C LEU A 413 21.92 15.55 -14.07
N TYR A 414 21.74 15.57 -15.40
CA TYR A 414 22.52 16.46 -16.30
C TYR A 414 22.25 17.94 -16.00
N TYR A 415 21.02 18.29 -15.64
CA TYR A 415 20.69 19.63 -15.19
C TYR A 415 21.31 19.93 -13.83
N PHE A 416 21.17 19.05 -12.85
CA PHE A 416 21.73 19.23 -11.51
C PHE A 416 23.26 19.34 -11.50
N ASN A 417 23.93 18.72 -12.46
CA ASN A 417 25.39 18.82 -12.67
C ASN A 417 25.78 20.05 -13.50
N GLY A 418 24.84 20.85 -14.00
CA GLY A 418 25.10 22.01 -14.86
C GLY A 418 25.55 21.65 -16.29
N GLU A 419 25.26 20.43 -16.75
CA GLU A 419 25.65 19.94 -18.08
C GLU A 419 24.61 20.28 -19.16
N LYS A 420 23.34 20.42 -18.77
CA LYS A 420 22.21 20.82 -19.62
C LYS A 420 21.43 21.97 -19.00
N SER A 421 20.79 22.78 -19.85
CA SER A 421 19.74 23.71 -19.36
C SER A 421 18.49 22.92 -18.94
N ILE A 422 17.59 23.59 -18.22
CA ILE A 422 16.33 22.98 -17.82
C ILE A 422 15.44 22.65 -19.01
N GLU A 423 15.44 23.52 -20.02
CA GLU A 423 14.71 23.34 -21.28
C GLU A 423 15.25 22.14 -22.07
N GLU A 424 16.59 22.00 -22.16
CA GLU A 424 17.23 20.84 -22.80
C GLU A 424 16.93 19.55 -22.08
N THR A 425 16.92 19.58 -20.75
CA THR A 425 16.60 18.43 -19.90
C THR A 425 15.14 17.99 -20.06
N ALA A 426 14.21 18.93 -19.96
CA ALA A 426 12.79 18.65 -20.12
C ALA A 426 12.46 18.12 -21.54
N ALA A 427 13.08 18.72 -22.57
CA ALA A 427 12.92 18.23 -23.93
C ALA A 427 13.50 16.82 -24.11
N ALA A 428 14.64 16.51 -23.47
CA ALA A 428 15.21 15.16 -23.55
C ALA A 428 14.33 14.13 -22.85
N ILE A 429 13.73 14.46 -21.69
CA ILE A 429 12.79 13.59 -21.00
C ILE A 429 11.56 13.31 -21.89
N ARG A 430 10.90 14.37 -22.41
CA ARG A 430 9.73 14.22 -23.29
C ARG A 430 10.04 13.36 -24.52
N ASN A 431 11.14 13.64 -25.22
CA ASN A 431 11.54 12.86 -26.39
C ASN A 431 11.76 11.38 -26.07
N LYS A 432 12.41 11.07 -24.95
CA LYS A 432 12.64 9.67 -24.56
C LYS A 432 11.36 8.95 -24.19
N ILE A 433 10.40 9.64 -23.59
CA ILE A 433 9.07 9.08 -23.29
C ILE A 433 8.30 8.82 -24.59
N ASP A 434 8.32 9.77 -25.53
CA ASP A 434 7.66 9.62 -26.84
C ASP A 434 8.29 8.51 -27.69
N GLU A 435 9.59 8.26 -27.53
CA GLU A 435 10.33 7.18 -28.21
C GLU A 435 10.11 5.81 -27.56
N MET A 436 9.54 5.75 -26.35
CA MET A 436 9.19 4.46 -25.75
C MET A 436 8.22 3.72 -26.68
N PRO A 437 8.51 2.46 -27.05
CA PRO A 437 7.56 1.66 -27.78
C PRO A 437 6.29 1.61 -26.95
N ASN A 438 5.14 1.93 -27.56
CA ASN A 438 3.85 1.65 -26.94
C ASN A 438 3.93 0.23 -26.40
N ALA A 439 3.70 0.04 -25.09
CA ALA A 439 3.89 -1.23 -24.39
C ALA A 439 3.20 -2.43 -25.08
N LYS A 440 2.19 -2.16 -25.94
CA LYS A 440 1.54 -3.14 -26.81
C LYS A 440 2.47 -3.95 -27.72
N ASN A 441 3.67 -3.44 -28.04
CA ASN A 441 4.61 -4.10 -28.98
C ASN A 441 5.95 -4.44 -28.32
N ALA A 442 6.20 -4.02 -27.09
CA ALA A 442 7.41 -4.42 -26.38
C ALA A 442 7.25 -5.85 -25.86
N GLN A 443 8.06 -6.76 -26.35
CA GLN A 443 8.49 -7.87 -25.48
C GLN A 443 9.19 -7.22 -24.29
N PRO A 444 9.03 -7.73 -23.08
CA PRO A 444 9.85 -7.29 -21.97
C PRO A 444 11.29 -7.69 -22.32
N ASP A 445 12.02 -6.80 -22.95
CA ASP A 445 13.46 -6.84 -22.95
C ASP A 445 13.84 -6.41 -21.52
N MET A 446 13.85 -7.37 -20.61
CA MET A 446 14.21 -7.20 -19.19
C MET A 446 15.67 -6.83 -19.00
N ASP A 447 16.39 -6.60 -20.08
CA ASP A 447 17.78 -6.12 -20.09
C ASP A 447 17.90 -4.60 -20.16
N VAL A 448 16.86 -3.81 -19.92
CA VAL A 448 17.02 -2.38 -19.64
C VAL A 448 17.50 -2.19 -18.20
N ILE A 449 18.62 -2.83 -17.88
CA ILE A 449 19.53 -2.35 -16.84
C ILE A 449 20.12 -1.06 -17.41
N ILE A 450 19.55 0.07 -17.03
CA ILE A 450 20.20 1.36 -17.28
C ILE A 450 21.46 1.35 -16.42
N ASN A 451 22.56 0.92 -17.01
CA ASN A 451 23.89 1.09 -16.43
C ASN A 451 24.23 2.59 -16.42
N ILE A 452 23.83 3.28 -15.38
CA ILE A 452 24.26 4.64 -15.10
C ILE A 452 25.53 4.53 -14.24
N GLY A 453 26.68 4.40 -14.87
CA GLY A 453 27.97 4.33 -14.20
C GLY A 453 28.06 3.18 -13.19
N ASP A 454 29.15 3.09 -12.41
CA ASP A 454 29.43 2.03 -11.41
C ASP A 454 28.43 1.95 -10.22
N PHE A 455 27.21 2.46 -10.36
CA PHE A 455 26.14 2.40 -9.36
C PHE A 455 24.96 1.61 -9.90
N SER A 456 24.86 0.36 -9.51
CA SER A 456 23.61 -0.37 -9.52
C SER A 456 22.75 0.14 -8.35
N VAL A 457 21.84 1.07 -8.63
CA VAL A 457 20.86 1.53 -7.65
C VAL A 457 19.63 0.66 -7.76
N SER A 458 19.46 -0.25 -6.82
CA SER A 458 18.19 -0.89 -6.52
C SER A 458 17.28 0.18 -5.90
N LEU A 459 16.41 0.79 -6.71
CA LEU A 459 15.58 1.94 -6.31
C LEU A 459 14.34 1.56 -5.49
N TYR A 460 14.05 0.27 -5.29
CA TYR A 460 12.75 -0.18 -4.83
C TYR A 460 12.56 -0.44 -3.34
N ALA A 461 13.60 -0.68 -2.58
CA ALA A 461 13.45 -1.21 -1.23
C ALA A 461 13.39 -0.15 -0.11
N VAL A 462 13.47 1.16 -0.43
CA VAL A 462 13.86 2.14 0.60
C VAL A 462 12.66 2.92 1.18
N SER A 463 11.58 3.15 0.42
CA SER A 463 10.55 4.10 0.89
C SER A 463 9.59 3.54 1.92
N TYR A 464 8.95 2.42 1.65
CA TYR A 464 7.83 1.94 2.48
C TYR A 464 8.22 1.01 3.61
N THR A 465 9.11 0.06 3.36
CA THR A 465 9.61 -0.86 4.41
C THR A 465 10.32 -0.14 5.54
N HIS A 466 10.97 1.01 5.25
CA HIS A 466 11.60 1.81 6.29
C HIS A 466 10.59 2.62 7.12
N LEU A 467 9.54 3.17 6.52
CA LEU A 467 8.47 3.83 7.26
C LEU A 467 7.72 2.84 8.15
N ARG A 468 7.34 1.68 7.63
CA ARG A 468 6.69 0.60 8.38
C ARG A 468 7.57 0.03 9.49
N ALA A 469 8.87 -0.17 9.27
CA ALA A 469 9.81 -0.67 10.27
C ALA A 469 10.07 0.33 11.41
N HIS A 470 9.94 1.63 11.16
CA HIS A 470 10.04 2.66 12.20
C HIS A 470 8.77 2.77 13.04
N GLU A 471 7.60 2.58 12.46
CA GLU A 471 6.33 2.60 13.18
C GLU A 471 6.18 1.37 14.09
N THR A 472 6.48 0.16 13.63
CA THR A 472 6.43 -1.05 14.45
C THR A 472 7.42 -1.08 15.62
N ARG A 473 8.54 -0.38 15.56
CA ARG A 473 9.49 -0.27 16.70
C ARG A 473 9.05 0.70 17.79
N ARG A 474 8.09 1.57 17.53
CA ARG A 474 7.54 2.51 18.55
C ARG A 474 6.41 1.92 19.40
N HIS A 475 5.89 0.74 19.05
CA HIS A 475 4.81 0.06 19.76
C HIS A 475 5.25 -1.16 20.57
N LEU A 476 6.55 -1.42 20.71
CA LEU A 476 7.17 -2.38 21.63
C LEU A 476 7.96 -1.61 22.71
#